data_4b3f26375b18f23114ca4cc31ed21ba9
#
_entry.id   4b3f26375b18f23114ca4cc31ed21ba9
#
_cell.length_a   1.000
_cell.length_b   1.000
_cell.length_c   1.000
_cell.angle_alpha   90.00
_cell.angle_beta   90.00
_cell.angle_gamma   90.00
#
_symmetry.space_group_name_H-M   'P 1'
#
loop_
_entity.id
_entity.type
_entity.pdbx_description
1 polymer ?
#
loop_
_entity_poly.entity_id
_entity_poly.type
_entity_poly.pdbx_seq_one_letter_code
_entity_poly.pdbx_strand_id
1 'polypeptide(L)'
;MPQGDPQGEPAFREAIRGYLHSARGVNCTAEQIVVGAGTEYLLMLLSRILGPDHTIAMENPTYKQAYRVFESLGYPVVPVEMDGSGLETSLLEGSGADIAYVMPSHQYPTGIVMPVKRRQELLSWAYKKEGRYLIEDDYDSEFRYKGKPIPALQGMDGRERVIYSGTFSKSIAPAIRVSYLVLPKPLLAVYKERVNFYTSTVSRIDQNILYQFMVSGCYE
;
A
#
# COMPACT_ATOMS: atom_id res chain seq x y z
N MET A 1 -30.63 2.51 6.47
CA MET A 1 -29.68 1.57 5.85
C MET A 1 -28.85 0.94 6.96
N PRO A 2 -28.55 -0.37 6.91
CA PRO A 2 -27.65 -0.98 7.89
C PRO A 2 -26.24 -0.38 7.76
N GLN A 3 -25.50 -0.42 8.85
CA GLN A 3 -24.08 -0.04 8.89
C GLN A 3 -23.31 -0.95 7.91
N GLY A 4 -22.40 -0.38 7.12
CA GLY A 4 -21.63 -1.16 6.12
C GLY A 4 -20.60 -2.10 6.74
N ASP A 5 -19.94 -2.87 5.90
CA ASP A 5 -18.83 -3.72 6.32
C ASP A 5 -17.66 -2.83 6.79
N PRO A 6 -17.10 -3.05 7.99
CA PRO A 6 -15.96 -2.29 8.52
C PRO A 6 -14.75 -2.25 7.58
N GLN A 7 -14.55 -3.30 6.82
CA GLN A 7 -13.45 -3.46 5.88
C GLN A 7 -13.70 -2.79 4.52
N GLY A 8 -14.93 -2.36 4.28
CA GLY A 8 -15.44 -1.87 3.00
C GLY A 8 -16.41 -2.85 2.34
N GLU A 9 -17.33 -2.34 1.52
CA GLU A 9 -18.38 -3.13 0.90
C GLU A 9 -17.80 -4.28 0.06
N PRO A 10 -18.28 -5.53 0.22
CA PRO A 10 -17.71 -6.70 -0.43
C PRO A 10 -17.64 -6.59 -1.96
N ALA A 11 -18.69 -6.07 -2.60
CA ALA A 11 -18.73 -5.89 -4.05
C ALA A 11 -17.66 -4.89 -4.53
N PHE A 12 -17.41 -3.82 -3.77
CA PHE A 12 -16.38 -2.84 -4.09
C PHE A 12 -14.97 -3.42 -3.92
N ARG A 13 -14.73 -4.17 -2.84
CA ARG A 13 -13.45 -4.88 -2.64
C ARG A 13 -13.17 -5.90 -3.75
N GLU A 14 -14.20 -6.60 -4.23
CA GLU A 14 -14.07 -7.53 -5.36
C GLU A 14 -13.74 -6.81 -6.67
N ALA A 15 -14.33 -5.64 -6.93
CA ALA A 15 -13.99 -4.82 -8.09
C ALA A 15 -12.54 -4.33 -8.01
N ILE A 16 -12.08 -3.85 -6.84
CA ILE A 16 -10.68 -3.49 -6.61
C ILE A 16 -9.76 -4.68 -6.86
N ARG A 17 -10.07 -5.86 -6.33
CA ARG A 17 -9.29 -7.09 -6.57
C ARG A 17 -9.14 -7.39 -8.06
N GLY A 18 -10.25 -7.34 -8.80
CA GLY A 18 -10.25 -7.60 -10.24
C GLY A 18 -9.34 -6.64 -11.00
N TYR A 19 -9.48 -5.34 -10.73
CA TYR A 19 -8.62 -4.30 -11.29
C TYR A 19 -7.14 -4.52 -10.94
N LEU A 20 -6.81 -4.75 -9.69
CA LEU A 20 -5.44 -4.96 -9.23
C LEU A 20 -4.80 -6.17 -9.89
N HIS A 21 -5.54 -7.25 -10.06
CA HIS A 21 -5.05 -8.45 -10.73
C HIS A 21 -4.74 -8.17 -12.21
N SER A 22 -5.66 -7.54 -12.94
CA SER A 22 -5.53 -7.31 -14.39
C SER A 22 -4.53 -6.21 -14.72
N ALA A 23 -4.58 -5.09 -13.99
CA ALA A 23 -3.78 -3.90 -14.32
C ALA A 23 -2.40 -3.88 -13.66
N ARG A 24 -2.26 -4.47 -12.44
CA ARG A 24 -1.04 -4.37 -11.63
C ARG A 24 -0.36 -5.71 -11.34
N GLY A 25 -0.99 -6.83 -11.68
CA GLY A 25 -0.47 -8.14 -11.34
C GLY A 25 -0.44 -8.44 -9.83
N VAL A 26 -1.19 -7.69 -9.03
CA VAL A 26 -1.30 -7.91 -7.59
C VAL A 26 -2.03 -9.23 -7.34
N ASN A 27 -1.47 -10.05 -6.48
CA ASN A 27 -2.04 -11.35 -6.12
C ASN A 27 -2.68 -11.28 -4.74
N CYS A 28 -3.99 -11.08 -4.70
CA CYS A 28 -4.76 -10.99 -3.47
C CYS A 28 -6.18 -11.53 -3.61
N THR A 29 -6.83 -11.75 -2.47
CA THR A 29 -8.29 -11.97 -2.39
C THR A 29 -8.99 -10.68 -1.95
N ALA A 30 -10.29 -10.56 -2.21
CA ALA A 30 -11.09 -9.42 -1.72
C ALA A 30 -11.10 -9.29 -0.20
N GLU A 31 -10.91 -10.39 0.53
CA GLU A 31 -10.79 -10.39 1.99
C GLU A 31 -9.52 -9.70 2.53
N GLN A 32 -8.46 -9.62 1.71
CA GLN A 32 -7.23 -8.93 2.07
C GLN A 32 -7.32 -7.41 1.89
N ILE A 33 -8.39 -6.90 1.27
CA ILE A 33 -8.54 -5.49 0.94
C ILE A 33 -9.28 -4.78 2.07
N VAL A 34 -8.71 -3.67 2.56
CA VAL A 34 -9.32 -2.77 3.54
C VAL A 34 -9.44 -1.38 2.93
N VAL A 35 -10.65 -0.86 2.85
CA VAL A 35 -10.98 0.47 2.29
C VAL A 35 -10.99 1.51 3.39
N GLY A 36 -10.42 2.70 3.12
CA GLY A 36 -10.37 3.79 4.09
C GLY A 36 -10.33 5.19 3.46
N ALA A 37 -10.58 6.20 4.28
CA ALA A 37 -10.68 7.61 3.89
C ALA A 37 -9.30 8.25 3.66
N GLY A 38 -8.58 7.79 2.65
CA GLY A 38 -7.27 8.30 2.26
C GLY A 38 -6.11 7.55 2.92
N THR A 39 -4.93 7.77 2.35
CA THR A 39 -3.70 7.07 2.73
C THR A 39 -3.32 7.33 4.19
N GLU A 40 -3.47 8.57 4.68
CA GLU A 40 -3.12 8.94 6.05
C GLU A 40 -3.94 8.13 7.08
N TYR A 41 -5.25 8.00 6.85
CA TYR A 41 -6.10 7.17 7.71
C TYR A 41 -5.65 5.71 7.68
N LEU A 42 -5.34 5.18 6.49
CA LEU A 42 -4.90 3.80 6.34
C LEU A 42 -3.54 3.54 7.01
N LEU A 43 -2.61 4.50 6.98
CA LEU A 43 -1.35 4.40 7.74
C LEU A 43 -1.59 4.42 9.25
N MET A 44 -2.55 5.22 9.74
CA MET A 44 -2.97 5.18 11.14
C MET A 44 -3.58 3.83 11.53
N LEU A 45 -4.44 3.27 10.67
CA LEU A 45 -5.01 1.94 10.88
C LEU A 45 -3.91 0.87 10.86
N LEU A 46 -3.00 0.96 9.91
CA LEU A 46 -1.86 0.04 9.77
C LEU A 46 -0.97 0.04 11.01
N SER A 47 -0.78 1.21 11.64
CA SER A 47 0.00 1.29 12.89
C SER A 47 -0.61 0.48 14.03
N ARG A 48 -1.94 0.34 14.07
CA ARG A 48 -2.63 -0.50 15.07
C ARG A 48 -2.47 -1.98 14.79
N ILE A 49 -2.27 -2.34 13.52
CA ILE A 49 -2.04 -3.72 13.09
C ILE A 49 -0.58 -4.10 13.35
N LEU A 50 0.37 -3.26 13.00
CA LEU A 50 1.80 -3.51 13.16
C LEU A 50 2.24 -3.49 14.62
N GLY A 51 1.68 -2.60 15.43
CA GLY A 51 2.15 -2.32 16.79
C GLY A 51 3.25 -1.26 16.84
N PRO A 52 3.66 -0.84 18.05
CA PRO A 52 4.55 0.32 18.22
C PRO A 52 6.05 0.01 18.05
N ASP A 53 6.46 -1.25 18.14
CA ASP A 53 7.87 -1.64 18.31
C ASP A 53 8.58 -1.88 16.97
N HIS A 54 8.41 -0.93 16.02
CA HIS A 54 9.03 -1.02 14.70
C HIS A 54 9.78 0.26 14.34
N THR A 55 10.86 0.10 13.57
CA THR A 55 11.55 1.19 12.90
C THR A 55 11.22 1.16 11.42
N ILE A 56 10.84 2.31 10.86
CA ILE A 56 10.42 2.44 9.46
C ILE A 56 11.53 3.10 8.65
N ALA A 57 12.05 2.39 7.65
CA ALA A 57 12.91 2.98 6.64
C ALA A 57 12.07 3.64 5.55
N MET A 58 12.46 4.83 5.11
CA MET A 58 11.84 5.52 3.98
C MET A 58 12.91 6.01 3.01
N GLU A 59 12.56 6.02 1.73
CA GLU A 59 13.40 6.58 0.66
C GLU A 59 13.78 8.04 0.96
N ASN A 60 14.99 8.46 0.61
CA ASN A 60 15.43 9.86 0.73
C ASN A 60 15.85 10.38 -0.65
N PRO A 61 15.11 11.33 -1.25
CA PRO A 61 13.88 11.98 -0.77
C PRO A 61 12.62 11.08 -0.83
N THR A 62 11.59 11.41 -0.06
CA THR A 62 10.35 10.66 0.04
C THR A 62 9.11 11.53 0.07
N TYR A 63 7.92 10.91 0.09
CA TYR A 63 6.65 11.58 0.29
C TYR A 63 6.52 12.09 1.74
N LYS A 64 6.73 13.38 1.92
CA LYS A 64 6.79 14.05 3.23
C LYS A 64 5.55 13.82 4.11
N GLN A 65 4.38 13.66 3.50
CA GLN A 65 3.15 13.47 4.28
C GLN A 65 3.16 12.11 4.99
N ALA A 66 3.54 11.03 4.29
CA ALA A 66 3.67 9.70 4.91
C ALA A 66 4.74 9.71 6.01
N TYR A 67 5.88 10.36 5.77
CA TYR A 67 6.93 10.56 6.77
C TYR A 67 6.38 11.19 8.06
N ARG A 68 5.66 12.32 7.93
CA ARG A 68 5.06 13.03 9.08
C ARG A 68 4.01 12.19 9.80
N VAL A 69 3.23 11.39 9.06
CA VAL A 69 2.25 10.48 9.67
C VAL A 69 2.96 9.47 10.55
N PHE A 70 4.00 8.79 10.06
CA PHE A 70 4.74 7.81 10.86
C PHE A 70 5.41 8.42 12.09
N GLU A 71 6.04 9.60 11.95
CA GLU A 71 6.59 10.34 13.10
C GLU A 71 5.52 10.68 14.13
N SER A 72 4.35 11.16 13.69
CA SER A 72 3.23 11.51 14.58
C SER A 72 2.65 10.31 15.32
N LEU A 73 2.81 9.12 14.76
CA LEU A 73 2.40 7.86 15.37
C LEU A 73 3.46 7.27 16.33
N GLY A 74 4.60 7.95 16.46
CA GLY A 74 5.68 7.59 17.39
C GLY A 74 6.69 6.59 16.83
N TYR A 75 6.67 6.28 15.54
CA TYR A 75 7.68 5.41 14.94
C TYR A 75 9.02 6.14 14.74
N PRO A 76 10.15 5.53 15.09
CA PRO A 76 11.44 5.94 14.55
C PRO A 76 11.44 5.78 13.03
N VAL A 77 11.70 6.88 12.32
CA VAL A 77 11.78 6.88 10.85
C VAL A 77 13.23 7.11 10.43
N VAL A 78 13.80 6.20 9.67
CA VAL A 78 15.18 6.26 9.19
C VAL A 78 15.18 6.54 7.69
N PRO A 79 15.73 7.68 7.25
CA PRO A 79 15.93 7.93 5.82
C PRO A 79 17.00 7.00 5.26
N VAL A 80 16.72 6.38 4.11
CA VAL A 80 17.67 5.52 3.38
C VAL A 80 17.91 6.12 2.00
N GLU A 81 19.16 6.35 1.68
CA GLU A 81 19.55 6.94 0.40
C GLU A 81 19.14 6.07 -0.78
N MET A 82 18.93 6.73 -1.91
CA MET A 82 18.58 6.09 -3.17
C MET A 82 19.72 6.24 -4.18
N ASP A 83 19.84 5.25 -5.07
CA ASP A 83 20.58 5.35 -6.30
C ASP A 83 19.63 5.49 -7.52
N GLY A 84 20.17 5.34 -8.73
CA GLY A 84 19.37 5.39 -9.97
C GLY A 84 18.31 4.28 -10.12
N SER A 85 18.26 3.33 -9.19
CA SER A 85 17.30 2.20 -9.15
C SER A 85 16.32 2.27 -7.98
N GLY A 86 16.33 3.34 -7.20
CA GLY A 86 15.51 3.52 -5.99
C GLY A 86 16.27 3.23 -4.71
N LEU A 87 15.56 2.90 -3.64
CA LEU A 87 16.13 2.66 -2.31
C LEU A 87 17.28 1.66 -2.35
N GLU A 88 18.43 2.03 -1.74
CA GLU A 88 19.64 1.21 -1.73
C GLU A 88 19.55 0.12 -0.65
N THR A 89 19.46 -1.14 -1.10
CA THR A 89 19.20 -2.28 -0.19
C THR A 89 20.36 -2.59 0.77
N SER A 90 21.59 -2.24 0.41
CA SER A 90 22.74 -2.37 1.30
C SER A 90 22.64 -1.43 2.52
N LEU A 91 22.19 -0.20 2.29
CA LEU A 91 21.94 0.78 3.36
C LEU A 91 20.71 0.40 4.18
N LEU A 92 19.67 -0.13 3.53
CA LEU A 92 18.50 -0.64 4.22
C LEU A 92 18.84 -1.77 5.20
N GLU A 93 19.72 -2.70 4.83
CA GLU A 93 20.14 -3.80 5.70
C GLU A 93 20.85 -3.26 6.98
N GLY A 94 21.63 -2.20 6.84
CA GLY A 94 22.35 -1.56 7.96
C GLY A 94 21.50 -0.58 8.79
N SER A 95 20.29 -0.25 8.35
CA SER A 95 19.47 0.80 8.98
C SER A 95 18.85 0.40 10.33
N GLY A 96 18.78 -0.89 10.61
CA GLY A 96 18.05 -1.42 11.78
C GLY A 96 16.53 -1.44 11.61
N ALA A 97 16.00 -1.06 10.44
CA ALA A 97 14.56 -1.03 10.18
C ALA A 97 13.96 -2.44 10.03
N ASP A 98 12.70 -2.57 10.44
CA ASP A 98 11.89 -3.76 10.23
C ASP A 98 10.88 -3.57 9.10
N ILE A 99 10.54 -2.32 8.80
CA ILE A 99 9.57 -1.97 7.77
C ILE A 99 10.22 -0.99 6.81
N ALA A 100 10.03 -1.18 5.50
CA ALA A 100 10.44 -0.21 4.50
C ALA A 100 9.24 0.29 3.69
N TYR A 101 9.08 1.62 3.64
CA TYR A 101 8.06 2.30 2.82
C TYR A 101 8.70 2.73 1.51
N VAL A 102 8.19 2.24 0.40
CA VAL A 102 8.76 2.43 -0.93
C VAL A 102 7.69 2.73 -1.98
N MET A 103 8.06 3.44 -3.03
CA MET A 103 7.21 3.77 -4.19
C MET A 103 7.80 3.19 -5.48
N PRO A 104 7.73 1.86 -5.70
CA PRO A 104 8.48 1.19 -6.76
C PRO A 104 8.01 1.51 -8.18
N SER A 105 6.75 1.87 -8.35
CA SER A 105 6.16 2.09 -9.67
C SER A 105 6.46 3.49 -10.21
N HIS A 106 6.51 4.48 -9.32
CA HIS A 106 6.83 5.87 -9.64
C HIS A 106 7.24 6.61 -8.37
N GLN A 107 8.52 6.63 -8.10
CA GLN A 107 9.06 7.23 -6.87
C GLN A 107 8.80 8.74 -6.82
N TYR A 108 8.22 9.21 -5.75
CA TYR A 108 8.00 10.65 -5.53
C TYR A 108 9.10 11.22 -4.60
N PRO A 109 9.78 12.31 -4.98
CA PRO A 109 9.51 13.18 -6.13
C PRO A 109 10.38 12.92 -7.38
N THR A 110 11.22 11.89 -7.39
CA THR A 110 12.27 11.71 -8.39
C THR A 110 11.77 11.15 -9.73
N GLY A 111 10.62 10.46 -9.72
CA GLY A 111 10.09 9.78 -10.90
C GLY A 111 10.81 8.47 -11.25
N ILE A 112 11.71 7.98 -10.40
CA ILE A 112 12.42 6.72 -10.62
C ILE A 112 11.41 5.58 -10.64
N VAL A 113 11.51 4.72 -11.66
CA VAL A 113 10.80 3.44 -11.73
C VAL A 113 11.77 2.34 -11.29
N MET A 114 11.45 1.69 -10.19
CA MET A 114 12.31 0.65 -9.60
C MET A 114 12.36 -0.59 -10.50
N PRO A 115 13.55 -1.00 -10.98
CA PRO A 115 13.69 -2.17 -11.83
C PRO A 115 13.42 -3.47 -11.06
N VAL A 116 13.08 -4.53 -11.80
CA VAL A 116 12.75 -5.86 -11.24
C VAL A 116 13.85 -6.37 -10.30
N LYS A 117 15.11 -6.18 -10.64
CA LYS A 117 16.25 -6.61 -9.80
C LYS A 117 16.19 -5.99 -8.40
N ARG A 118 15.97 -4.67 -8.31
CA ARG A 118 15.88 -3.97 -7.02
C ARG A 118 14.66 -4.42 -6.22
N ARG A 119 13.52 -4.67 -6.88
CA ARG A 119 12.33 -5.25 -6.23
C ARG A 119 12.62 -6.61 -5.61
N GLN A 120 13.37 -7.47 -6.31
CA GLN A 120 13.81 -8.77 -5.80
C GLN A 120 14.77 -8.64 -4.60
N GLU A 121 15.67 -7.64 -4.63
CA GLU A 121 16.56 -7.34 -3.50
C GLU A 121 15.78 -6.92 -2.26
N LEU A 122 14.76 -6.06 -2.41
CA LEU A 122 13.85 -5.66 -1.32
C LEU A 122 13.07 -6.84 -0.75
N LEU A 123 12.50 -7.69 -1.61
CA LEU A 123 11.84 -8.92 -1.16
C LEU A 123 12.80 -9.84 -0.41
N SER A 124 14.02 -9.99 -0.92
CA SER A 124 15.06 -10.78 -0.24
C SER A 124 15.39 -10.22 1.13
N TRP A 125 15.46 -8.89 1.29
CA TRP A 125 15.64 -8.23 2.58
C TRP A 125 14.48 -8.55 3.55
N ALA A 126 13.23 -8.44 3.08
CA ALA A 126 12.07 -8.74 3.90
C ALA A 126 12.00 -10.22 4.33
N TYR A 127 12.48 -11.11 3.47
CA TYR A 127 12.47 -12.56 3.74
C TYR A 127 13.54 -13.05 4.71
N LYS A 128 14.60 -12.25 4.96
CA LYS A 128 15.70 -12.63 5.86
C LYS A 128 15.30 -12.69 7.33
N LYS A 129 14.31 -11.89 7.73
CA LYS A 129 13.89 -11.79 9.14
C LYS A 129 12.38 -11.82 9.23
N GLU A 130 11.87 -12.62 10.17
CA GLU A 130 10.45 -12.60 10.51
C GLU A 130 10.06 -11.23 11.10
N GLY A 131 8.84 -10.76 10.80
CA GLY A 131 8.36 -9.44 11.22
C GLY A 131 8.81 -8.29 10.32
N ARG A 132 9.69 -8.49 9.33
CA ARG A 132 9.96 -7.48 8.30
C ARG A 132 8.85 -7.41 7.28
N TYR A 133 8.45 -6.19 6.92
CA TYR A 133 7.45 -5.91 5.90
C TYR A 133 7.90 -4.78 4.95
N LEU A 134 7.36 -4.80 3.75
CA LEU A 134 7.46 -3.72 2.77
C LEU A 134 6.08 -3.07 2.65
N ILE A 135 6.01 -1.75 2.70
CA ILE A 135 4.81 -0.98 2.35
C ILE A 135 5.06 -0.43 0.94
N GLU A 136 4.35 -0.97 -0.03
CA GLU A 136 4.37 -0.49 -1.41
C GLU A 136 3.27 0.55 -1.58
N ASP A 137 3.66 1.82 -1.76
CA ASP A 137 2.73 2.91 -2.09
C ASP A 137 2.66 3.10 -3.60
N ASP A 138 1.54 2.73 -4.17
CA ASP A 138 1.25 2.76 -5.61
C ASP A 138 0.15 3.79 -5.89
N TYR A 139 0.53 5.07 -5.82
CA TYR A 139 -0.38 6.21 -5.76
C TYR A 139 -0.89 6.70 -7.12
N ASP A 140 -0.25 6.34 -8.23
CA ASP A 140 -0.54 6.86 -9.58
C ASP A 140 -0.39 5.84 -10.71
N SER A 141 -0.49 4.56 -10.39
CA SER A 141 -0.26 3.44 -11.32
C SER A 141 -1.28 3.32 -12.46
N GLU A 142 -2.40 4.02 -12.36
CA GLU A 142 -3.40 4.13 -13.43
C GLU A 142 -2.85 4.92 -14.64
N PHE A 143 -1.85 5.77 -14.42
CA PHE A 143 -1.24 6.57 -15.48
C PHE A 143 -0.12 5.79 -16.16
N ARG A 144 -0.33 5.45 -17.43
CA ARG A 144 0.71 4.82 -18.26
C ARG A 144 1.66 5.86 -18.83
N TYR A 145 2.82 6.05 -18.21
CA TYR A 145 3.78 7.04 -18.68
C TYR A 145 4.57 6.59 -19.91
N LYS A 146 5.08 5.35 -19.99
CA LYS A 146 5.71 4.70 -21.18
C LYS A 146 6.02 3.22 -20.93
N GLY A 147 6.00 2.41 -22.00
CA GLY A 147 6.49 1.01 -21.99
C GLY A 147 5.51 -0.03 -21.44
N LYS A 148 5.98 -1.28 -21.29
CA LYS A 148 5.20 -2.34 -20.65
C LYS A 148 5.20 -2.09 -19.14
N PRO A 149 4.03 -2.15 -18.47
CA PRO A 149 3.98 -1.96 -17.03
C PRO A 149 4.79 -3.05 -16.32
N ILE A 150 5.62 -2.64 -15.37
CA ILE A 150 6.26 -3.58 -14.44
C ILE A 150 5.19 -3.95 -13.41
N PRO A 151 4.93 -5.25 -13.17
CA PRO A 151 3.99 -5.68 -12.14
C PRO A 151 4.34 -5.07 -10.78
N ALA A 152 3.34 -4.86 -9.93
CA ALA A 152 3.54 -4.40 -8.56
C ALA A 152 4.55 -5.30 -7.82
N LEU A 153 5.25 -4.72 -6.86
CA LEU A 153 6.16 -5.46 -5.97
C LEU A 153 5.41 -6.58 -5.24
N GLN A 154 4.17 -6.31 -4.80
CA GLN A 154 3.28 -7.28 -4.17
C GLN A 154 3.02 -8.50 -5.06
N GLY A 155 2.86 -8.33 -6.37
CA GLY A 155 2.65 -9.45 -7.29
C GLY A 155 3.85 -10.40 -7.41
N MET A 156 5.03 -9.96 -6.99
CA MET A 156 6.25 -10.75 -6.94
C MET A 156 6.47 -11.41 -5.56
N ASP A 157 5.65 -11.06 -4.56
CA ASP A 157 5.81 -11.53 -3.19
C ASP A 157 5.27 -12.96 -3.01
N GLY A 158 6.17 -13.91 -2.77
CA GLY A 158 5.84 -15.31 -2.49
C GLY A 158 5.70 -15.67 -1.02
N ARG A 159 5.89 -14.70 -0.07
CA ARG A 159 5.95 -14.99 1.38
C ARG A 159 5.09 -14.08 2.25
N GLU A 160 4.14 -13.37 1.68
CA GLU A 160 3.21 -12.50 2.43
C GLU A 160 3.94 -11.44 3.26
N ARG A 161 4.85 -10.67 2.61
CA ARG A 161 5.66 -9.60 3.24
C ARG A 161 5.37 -8.21 2.70
N VAL A 162 4.55 -8.10 1.66
CA VAL A 162 4.23 -6.80 1.05
C VAL A 162 2.82 -6.36 1.44
N ILE A 163 2.72 -5.19 2.02
CA ILE A 163 1.49 -4.42 2.24
C ILE A 163 1.36 -3.48 1.06
N TYR A 164 0.35 -3.66 0.23
CA TYR A 164 0.13 -2.78 -0.91
C TYR A 164 -0.86 -1.68 -0.56
N SER A 165 -0.56 -0.45 -0.93
CA SER A 165 -1.41 0.74 -0.75
C SER A 165 -1.74 1.35 -2.10
N GLY A 166 -3.03 1.55 -2.37
CA GLY A 166 -3.52 2.24 -3.56
C GLY A 166 -4.55 3.31 -3.22
N THR A 167 -4.76 4.25 -4.14
CA THR A 167 -5.67 5.38 -3.93
C THR A 167 -6.45 5.75 -5.19
N PHE A 168 -7.72 6.12 -5.03
CA PHE A 168 -8.55 6.70 -6.09
C PHE A 168 -8.41 8.23 -6.19
N SER A 169 -7.72 8.87 -5.23
CA SER A 169 -7.62 10.33 -5.16
C SER A 169 -6.82 10.95 -6.31
N LYS A 170 -5.91 10.20 -6.91
CA LYS A 170 -5.11 10.66 -8.06
C LYS A 170 -5.81 10.38 -9.39
N SER A 171 -6.40 9.20 -9.53
CA SER A 171 -6.99 8.73 -10.77
C SER A 171 -8.37 9.33 -11.06
N ILE A 172 -9.15 9.65 -10.03
CA ILE A 172 -10.51 10.17 -10.20
C ILE A 172 -10.59 11.64 -9.78
N ALA A 173 -10.43 11.93 -8.50
CA ALA A 173 -10.42 13.29 -7.97
C ALA A 173 -9.80 13.35 -6.57
N PRO A 174 -8.97 14.36 -6.26
CA PRO A 174 -8.36 14.49 -4.93
C PRO A 174 -9.37 14.57 -3.78
N ALA A 175 -10.56 15.12 -4.05
CA ALA A 175 -11.62 15.29 -3.04
C ALA A 175 -12.32 13.98 -2.64
N ILE A 176 -12.20 12.90 -3.45
CA ILE A 176 -12.91 11.64 -3.18
C ILE A 176 -12.38 10.93 -1.94
N ARG A 177 -11.11 11.14 -1.61
CA ARG A 177 -10.45 10.64 -0.38
C ARG A 177 -10.70 9.16 -0.10
N VAL A 178 -10.68 8.32 -1.12
CA VAL A 178 -10.81 6.86 -0.97
C VAL A 178 -9.50 6.19 -1.37
N SER A 179 -8.99 5.38 -0.45
CA SER A 179 -7.78 4.58 -0.62
C SER A 179 -8.02 3.17 -0.07
N TYR A 180 -7.12 2.26 -0.35
CA TYR A 180 -7.22 0.89 0.12
C TYR A 180 -5.84 0.29 0.43
N LEU A 181 -5.82 -0.67 1.35
CA LEU A 181 -4.68 -1.55 1.63
C LEU A 181 -5.00 -2.96 1.16
N VAL A 182 -3.99 -3.67 0.68
CA VAL A 182 -3.99 -5.12 0.57
C VAL A 182 -3.08 -5.65 1.67
N LEU A 183 -3.66 -6.30 2.66
CA LEU A 183 -2.92 -6.84 3.80
C LEU A 183 -2.43 -8.26 3.49
N PRO A 184 -1.15 -8.58 3.77
CA PRO A 184 -0.71 -9.97 3.81
C PRO A 184 -1.52 -10.75 4.86
N LYS A 185 -1.75 -12.04 4.63
CA LYS A 185 -2.62 -12.87 5.48
C LYS A 185 -2.27 -12.84 6.97
N PRO A 186 -0.99 -12.83 7.39
CA PRO A 186 -0.67 -12.69 8.81
C PRO A 186 -1.18 -11.39 9.42
N LEU A 187 -1.05 -10.26 8.70
CA LEU A 187 -1.55 -8.97 9.17
C LEU A 187 -3.06 -8.85 9.07
N LEU A 188 -3.69 -9.52 8.09
CA LEU A 188 -5.15 -9.62 8.02
C LEU A 188 -5.72 -10.33 9.25
N ALA A 189 -5.06 -11.37 9.75
CA ALA A 189 -5.47 -12.06 10.98
C ALA A 189 -5.43 -11.09 12.18
N VAL A 190 -4.36 -10.30 12.31
CA VAL A 190 -4.24 -9.26 13.35
C VAL A 190 -5.32 -8.19 13.21
N TYR A 191 -5.59 -7.74 11.98
CA TYR A 191 -6.68 -6.80 11.70
C TYR A 191 -8.02 -7.33 12.20
N LYS A 192 -8.36 -8.56 11.84
CA LYS A 192 -9.64 -9.20 12.24
C LYS A 192 -9.75 -9.36 13.75
N GLU A 193 -8.66 -9.63 14.44
CA GLU A 193 -8.64 -9.82 15.90
C GLU A 193 -8.71 -8.49 16.66
N ARG A 194 -7.94 -7.47 16.23
CA ARG A 194 -7.64 -6.29 17.06
C ARG A 194 -8.27 -5.00 16.61
N VAL A 195 -8.63 -4.87 15.32
CA VAL A 195 -9.04 -3.57 14.74
C VAL A 195 -10.35 -3.61 13.96
N ASN A 196 -10.91 -4.76 13.71
CA ASN A 196 -12.15 -4.96 12.96
C ASN A 196 -13.40 -4.31 13.59
N PHE A 197 -13.31 -3.81 14.81
CA PHE A 197 -14.42 -3.09 15.47
C PHE A 197 -14.54 -1.62 15.04
N TYR A 198 -13.55 -1.04 14.35
CA TYR A 198 -13.68 0.29 13.76
C TYR A 198 -14.65 0.25 12.58
N THR A 199 -15.57 1.21 12.55
CA THR A 199 -16.48 1.35 11.41
C THR A 199 -15.73 1.86 10.16
N SER A 200 -16.24 1.50 8.98
CA SER A 200 -15.70 2.04 7.74
C SER A 200 -15.75 3.56 7.73
N THR A 201 -14.67 4.20 7.35
CA THR A 201 -14.55 5.67 7.23
C THR A 201 -15.00 6.20 5.89
N VAL A 202 -15.28 5.31 4.92
CA VAL A 202 -15.82 5.66 3.61
C VAL A 202 -17.31 5.31 3.58
N SER A 203 -18.15 6.26 3.19
CA SER A 203 -19.58 6.03 3.13
C SER A 203 -19.94 4.92 2.12
N ARG A 204 -21.01 4.17 2.40
CA ARG A 204 -21.53 3.16 1.46
C ARG A 204 -21.95 3.78 0.13
N ILE A 205 -22.37 5.04 0.13
CA ILE A 205 -22.76 5.77 -1.07
C ILE A 205 -21.53 5.97 -1.96
N ASP A 206 -20.43 6.49 -1.40
CA ASP A 206 -19.20 6.72 -2.16
C ASP A 206 -18.60 5.41 -2.67
N GLN A 207 -18.59 4.37 -1.84
CA GLN A 207 -18.15 3.03 -2.26
C GLN A 207 -19.00 2.48 -3.40
N ASN A 208 -20.32 2.67 -3.36
CA ASN A 208 -21.20 2.21 -4.45
C ASN A 208 -20.98 3.02 -5.74
N ILE A 209 -20.78 4.32 -5.65
CA ILE A 209 -20.46 5.17 -6.81
C ILE A 209 -19.16 4.69 -7.47
N LEU A 210 -18.12 4.47 -6.69
CA LEU A 210 -16.84 3.96 -7.19
C LEU A 210 -16.97 2.56 -7.77
N TYR A 211 -17.71 1.68 -7.11
CA TYR A 211 -18.02 0.35 -7.63
C TYR A 211 -18.67 0.42 -9.02
N GLN A 212 -19.73 1.22 -9.18
CA GLN A 212 -20.39 1.39 -10.46
C GLN A 212 -19.46 1.96 -11.53
N PHE A 213 -18.62 2.93 -11.16
CA PHE A 213 -17.62 3.50 -12.05
C PHE A 213 -16.59 2.46 -12.53
N MET A 214 -16.14 1.57 -11.66
CA MET A 214 -15.21 0.50 -12.01
C MET A 214 -15.84 -0.55 -12.92
N VAL A 215 -17.05 -1.05 -12.56
CA VAL A 215 -17.70 -2.13 -13.33
C VAL A 215 -18.28 -1.66 -14.67
N SER A 216 -18.48 -0.35 -14.87
CA SER A 216 -18.89 0.21 -16.16
C SER A 216 -17.75 0.31 -17.18
N GLY A 217 -16.52 -0.03 -16.81
CA GLY A 217 -15.33 0.10 -17.66
C GLY A 217 -14.82 1.54 -17.82
N CYS A 218 -15.31 2.49 -17.01
CA CYS A 218 -14.86 3.88 -17.06
C CYS A 218 -13.52 4.11 -16.32
N TYR A 219 -13.06 3.11 -15.59
CA TYR A 219 -11.82 3.19 -14.79
C TYR A 219 -10.60 2.60 -15.51
N GLU A 220 -10.76 1.84 -16.59
CA GLU A 220 -9.69 1.22 -17.39
C GLU A 220 -9.22 2.09 -18.56
#